data_e315d7295e9acd496b4b9fa188da5e47
#
_entry.id   e315d7295e9acd496b4b9fa188da5e47
#
_cell.length_a   1.000
_cell.length_b   1.000
_cell.length_c   1.000
_cell.angle_alpha   90.00
_cell.angle_beta   90.00
_cell.angle_gamma   90.00
#
_symmetry.space_group_name_H-M   'P 1'
#
loop_
_entity.id
_entity.type
_entity.pdbx_description
1 polymer ?
#
loop_
_entity_poly.entity_id
_entity_poly.type
_entity_poly.pdbx_seq_one_letter_code
_entity_poly.pdbx_strand_id
1 'polypeptide(L)'
;MTAPASTVIPYFRPAVERALSAAGGLELTAPAQISGVDGQRIGRRSGNALEFSEYREYRPGDDLRRIDWRVYARSEQLMIKQYSEEIDPRCDVILDHSASMAVTERKAAAAIALAVIFTTAAANSGFSLNLWHSADTFRRDPYPADPFRWDFPPFETPFSPSSVPASFAGPFFHRGIRILITDLMGPDDPSSVLSRLADGAKRAVVVMVLDPEELDPAPDSNVMLIDTETGEERELVLDEGTLRRYHERLEHHRAMWASAAATRGVLLLPLSASDYHTEIRPDELFHAGLLK
;
A
#
# COMPACT_ATOMS: atom_id res chain seq x y z
N MET A 1 -31.82 -9.84 -9.13
CA MET A 1 -30.81 -10.47 -8.27
C MET A 1 -30.35 -9.41 -7.27
N THR A 2 -30.88 -9.44 -6.04
CA THR A 2 -30.53 -8.55 -4.94
C THR A 2 -29.12 -8.87 -4.52
N ALA A 3 -28.23 -7.86 -4.56
CA ALA A 3 -26.89 -7.98 -4.01
C ALA A 3 -26.96 -8.41 -2.54
N PRO A 4 -26.09 -9.31 -2.07
CA PRO A 4 -26.04 -9.65 -0.67
C PRO A 4 -25.73 -8.38 0.14
N ALA A 5 -26.46 -8.22 1.24
CA ALA A 5 -26.24 -7.11 2.16
C ALA A 5 -24.78 -7.07 2.55
N SER A 6 -24.12 -5.94 2.30
CA SER A 6 -22.70 -5.72 2.61
C SER A 6 -22.51 -5.93 4.11
N THR A 7 -21.73 -6.90 4.45
CA THR A 7 -21.31 -7.16 5.80
C THR A 7 -20.03 -6.35 6.09
N VAL A 8 -20.11 -5.01 5.99
CA VAL A 8 -19.25 -4.22 6.85
C VAL A 8 -19.70 -4.61 8.24
N ILE A 9 -18.88 -5.41 8.89
CA ILE A 9 -19.19 -5.93 10.22
C ILE A 9 -19.65 -4.72 11.02
N PRO A 10 -20.86 -4.71 11.58
CA PRO A 10 -21.41 -3.55 12.31
C PRO A 10 -20.45 -3.02 13.38
N TYR A 11 -19.57 -3.86 13.79
CA TYR A 11 -18.50 -3.69 14.75
C TYR A 11 -17.42 -2.66 14.30
N PHE A 12 -17.00 -2.65 13.04
CA PHE A 12 -15.97 -1.73 12.55
C PHE A 12 -16.52 -0.41 11.97
N ARG A 13 -17.83 -0.26 11.95
CA ARG A 13 -18.47 0.98 11.47
C ARG A 13 -17.93 2.24 12.13
N PRO A 14 -17.73 2.30 13.46
CA PRO A 14 -17.14 3.48 14.10
C PRO A 14 -15.71 3.79 13.63
N ALA A 15 -14.90 2.79 13.34
CA ALA A 15 -13.55 2.97 12.79
C ALA A 15 -13.61 3.56 11.38
N VAL A 16 -14.50 3.06 10.53
CA VAL A 16 -14.73 3.59 9.18
C VAL A 16 -15.18 5.05 9.22
N GLU A 17 -16.15 5.39 10.07
CA GLU A 17 -16.68 6.76 10.20
C GLU A 17 -15.60 7.74 10.67
N ARG A 18 -14.79 7.36 11.68
CA ARG A 18 -13.65 8.18 12.14
C ARG A 18 -12.62 8.37 11.04
N ALA A 19 -12.26 7.29 10.33
CA ALA A 19 -11.27 7.34 9.28
C ALA A 19 -11.73 8.20 8.09
N LEU A 20 -13.00 8.11 7.69
CA LEU A 20 -13.58 8.97 6.65
C LEU A 20 -13.58 10.45 7.06
N SER A 21 -13.91 10.74 8.33
CA SER A 21 -13.86 12.09 8.86
C SER A 21 -12.44 12.66 8.81
N ALA A 22 -11.45 11.87 9.21
CA ALA A 22 -10.05 12.28 9.17
C ALA A 22 -9.50 12.41 7.73
N ALA A 23 -9.97 11.56 6.81
CA ALA A 23 -9.50 11.54 5.43
C ALA A 23 -10.18 12.56 4.51
N GLY A 24 -11.21 13.27 4.98
CA GLY A 24 -12.07 14.12 4.13
C GLY A 24 -11.37 15.23 3.34
N GLY A 25 -10.18 15.64 3.75
CA GLY A 25 -9.36 16.64 3.04
C GLY A 25 -7.98 16.13 2.63
N LEU A 26 -7.69 14.85 2.87
CA LEU A 26 -6.38 14.30 2.58
C LEU A 26 -6.27 13.90 1.11
N GLU A 27 -5.09 14.12 0.56
CA GLU A 27 -4.73 13.71 -0.78
C GLU A 27 -3.53 12.76 -0.76
N LEU A 28 -3.57 11.72 -1.60
CA LEU A 28 -2.44 10.82 -1.79
C LEU A 28 -1.37 11.51 -2.65
N THR A 29 -0.14 11.54 -2.15
CA THR A 29 0.97 12.15 -2.88
C THR A 29 1.37 11.29 -4.06
N ALA A 30 1.18 11.80 -5.27
CA ALA A 30 1.67 11.16 -6.48
C ALA A 30 3.21 11.10 -6.44
N PRO A 31 3.84 9.96 -6.83
CA PRO A 31 5.28 9.91 -7.00
C PRO A 31 5.69 10.95 -8.04
N ALA A 32 6.73 11.73 -7.73
CA ALA A 32 7.24 12.73 -8.64
C ALA A 32 7.35 12.14 -10.06
N GLN A 33 6.76 12.83 -11.04
CA GLN A 33 7.00 12.50 -12.43
C GLN A 33 8.48 12.79 -12.66
N ILE A 34 9.27 11.73 -12.80
CA ILE A 34 10.59 11.90 -13.36
C ILE A 34 10.30 12.27 -14.82
N SER A 35 10.41 13.55 -15.14
CA SER A 35 10.50 14.03 -16.51
C SER A 35 11.81 13.47 -17.09
N GLY A 36 11.82 12.16 -17.26
CA GLY A 36 12.91 11.43 -17.85
C GLY A 36 12.84 11.63 -19.35
N VAL A 37 13.78 12.39 -19.86
CA VAL A 37 14.24 12.27 -21.23
C VAL A 37 14.78 10.83 -21.40
N ASP A 38 13.91 9.85 -21.45
CA ASP A 38 14.28 8.50 -21.89
C ASP A 38 13.68 8.25 -23.27
N GLY A 39 14.43 8.79 -24.23
CA GLY A 39 14.13 8.72 -25.65
C GLY A 39 14.42 7.38 -26.28
N GLN A 40 14.04 6.24 -25.66
CA GLN A 40 14.19 4.95 -26.34
C GLN A 40 13.26 3.89 -25.76
N ARG A 41 11.98 3.93 -26.15
CA ARG A 41 11.18 2.74 -26.48
C ARG A 41 9.75 3.15 -26.80
N ILE A 42 9.50 3.40 -28.08
CA ILE A 42 8.14 3.43 -28.60
C ILE A 42 7.63 1.98 -28.64
N GLY A 43 7.09 1.52 -27.52
CA GLY A 43 6.27 0.33 -27.48
C GLY A 43 4.86 0.71 -27.93
N ARG A 44 4.45 0.23 -29.11
CA ARG A 44 3.06 0.27 -29.56
C ARG A 44 2.18 -0.40 -28.51
N ARG A 45 1.53 0.40 -27.65
CA ARG A 45 0.33 0.00 -26.92
C ARG A 45 -0.75 1.02 -27.18
N SER A 46 -1.80 0.54 -27.80
CA SER A 46 -3.06 1.23 -28.06
C SER A 46 -3.66 1.76 -26.76
N GLY A 47 -3.93 3.06 -26.65
CA GLY A 47 -4.89 3.56 -25.68
C GLY A 47 -4.56 4.86 -24.93
N ASN A 48 -3.34 5.35 -24.90
CA ASN A 48 -3.06 6.63 -24.23
C ASN A 48 -2.88 7.74 -25.29
N ALA A 49 -3.74 8.75 -25.21
CA ALA A 49 -3.56 9.97 -25.98
C ALA A 49 -2.28 10.66 -25.48
N LEU A 50 -1.32 10.82 -26.37
CA LEU A 50 -0.18 11.69 -26.15
C LEU A 50 -0.69 13.12 -26.27
N GLU A 51 -0.82 13.85 -25.16
CA GLU A 51 -1.15 15.26 -25.22
C GLU A 51 0.10 16.08 -25.49
N PHE A 52 -0.06 17.09 -26.36
CA PHE A 52 0.98 18.07 -26.62
C PHE A 52 1.25 18.85 -25.32
N SER A 53 2.50 18.80 -24.83
CA SER A 53 2.90 19.51 -23.63
C SER A 53 3.48 20.88 -23.96
N GLU A 54 4.59 20.90 -24.66
CA GLU A 54 5.29 22.15 -24.99
C GLU A 54 6.20 21.99 -26.20
N TYR A 55 6.74 23.13 -26.69
CA TYR A 55 7.82 23.15 -27.66
C TYR A 55 9.16 23.34 -26.95
N ARG A 56 10.16 22.55 -27.34
CA ARG A 56 11.55 22.71 -26.90
C ARG A 56 12.44 22.93 -28.13
N GLU A 57 13.46 23.75 -27.98
CA GLU A 57 14.49 23.90 -29.01
C GLU A 57 15.18 22.56 -29.31
N TYR A 58 15.40 22.31 -30.60
CA TYR A 58 16.16 21.16 -31.06
C TYR A 58 17.61 21.23 -30.55
N ARG A 59 18.13 20.10 -30.10
CA ARG A 59 19.56 19.93 -29.80
C ARG A 59 20.15 18.83 -30.65
N PRO A 60 21.44 18.92 -31.05
CA PRO A 60 22.11 17.86 -31.79
C PRO A 60 22.01 16.53 -31.03
N GLY A 61 21.48 15.51 -31.71
CA GLY A 61 21.18 14.18 -31.12
C GLY A 61 19.69 13.90 -30.89
N ASP A 62 18.82 14.89 -31.02
CA ASP A 62 17.38 14.70 -30.95
C ASP A 62 16.83 14.04 -32.24
N ASP A 63 15.73 13.31 -32.14
CA ASP A 63 15.06 12.68 -33.28
C ASP A 63 14.42 13.73 -34.18
N LEU A 64 14.95 13.86 -35.38
CA LEU A 64 14.48 14.80 -36.41
C LEU A 64 13.01 14.62 -36.80
N ARG A 65 12.42 13.45 -36.57
CA ARG A 65 11.00 13.18 -36.86
C ARG A 65 10.05 13.94 -35.93
N ARG A 66 10.56 14.44 -34.79
CA ARG A 66 9.78 15.22 -33.81
C ARG A 66 9.83 16.71 -34.06
N ILE A 67 10.57 17.18 -35.05
CA ILE A 67 10.63 18.59 -35.42
C ILE A 67 9.28 19.04 -35.99
N ASP A 68 8.76 20.16 -35.48
CA ASP A 68 7.61 20.81 -36.09
C ASP A 68 8.03 21.72 -37.22
N TRP A 69 7.97 21.19 -38.45
CA TRP A 69 8.32 21.91 -39.65
C TRP A 69 7.40 23.12 -39.91
N ARG A 70 6.21 23.19 -39.35
CA ARG A 70 5.30 24.36 -39.45
C ARG A 70 5.78 25.51 -38.59
N VAL A 71 6.32 25.20 -37.39
CA VAL A 71 6.93 26.20 -36.50
C VAL A 71 8.20 26.72 -37.17
N TYR A 72 9.05 25.82 -37.67
CA TYR A 72 10.26 26.21 -38.39
C TYR A 72 9.99 27.15 -39.57
N ALA A 73 8.97 26.86 -40.37
CA ALA A 73 8.60 27.72 -41.51
C ALA A 73 8.13 29.12 -41.12
N ARG A 74 7.77 29.37 -39.89
CA ARG A 74 7.28 30.65 -39.37
C ARG A 74 8.30 31.43 -38.57
N SER A 75 9.15 30.72 -37.81
CA SER A 75 10.08 31.32 -36.84
C SER A 75 11.54 31.09 -37.17
N GLU A 76 11.85 30.27 -38.19
CA GLU A 76 13.20 29.78 -38.52
C GLU A 76 13.92 29.06 -37.34
N GLN A 77 13.18 28.73 -36.27
CA GLN A 77 13.70 28.00 -35.11
C GLN A 77 13.31 26.52 -35.18
N LEU A 78 14.29 25.65 -35.02
CA LEU A 78 14.04 24.21 -34.94
C LEU A 78 13.45 23.86 -33.57
N MET A 79 12.18 23.58 -33.56
CA MET A 79 11.44 23.23 -32.34
C MET A 79 10.97 21.79 -32.40
N ILE A 80 11.10 21.08 -31.27
CA ILE A 80 10.60 19.72 -31.06
C ILE A 80 9.32 19.77 -30.26
N LYS A 81 8.31 19.03 -30.73
CA LYS A 81 7.10 18.75 -29.94
C LYS A 81 7.43 17.81 -28.82
N GLN A 82 7.27 18.26 -27.59
CA GLN A 82 7.23 17.40 -26.41
C GLN A 82 5.78 16.98 -26.18
N TYR A 83 5.60 15.70 -26.00
CA TYR A 83 4.32 15.12 -25.60
C TYR A 83 4.44 14.62 -24.18
N SER A 84 3.50 14.99 -23.32
CA SER A 84 3.31 14.33 -22.04
C SER A 84 2.34 13.17 -22.23
N GLU A 85 2.69 12.02 -21.71
CA GLU A 85 1.74 10.95 -21.53
C GLU A 85 0.90 11.33 -20.31
N GLU A 86 -0.40 11.57 -20.50
CA GLU A 86 -1.33 11.72 -19.39
C GLU A 86 -1.40 10.35 -18.70
N ILE A 87 -0.63 10.20 -17.66
CA ILE A 87 -0.63 8.96 -16.87
C ILE A 87 -1.70 9.13 -15.82
N ASP A 88 -2.85 8.48 -16.03
CA ASP A 88 -3.82 8.32 -14.96
C ASP A 88 -3.12 7.80 -13.71
N PRO A 89 -3.10 8.55 -12.62
CA PRO A 89 -2.48 8.07 -11.40
C PRO A 89 -3.25 6.85 -10.90
N ARG A 90 -2.53 5.80 -10.50
CA ARG A 90 -3.12 4.49 -10.13
C ARG A 90 -2.65 4.07 -8.77
N CYS A 91 -3.58 3.54 -7.98
CA CYS A 91 -3.31 3.07 -6.63
C CYS A 91 -3.94 1.69 -6.39
N ASP A 92 -3.14 0.77 -5.88
CA ASP A 92 -3.59 -0.51 -5.33
C ASP A 92 -3.36 -0.49 -3.82
N VAL A 93 -4.42 -0.54 -3.03
CA VAL A 93 -4.38 -0.74 -1.58
C VAL A 93 -4.64 -2.22 -1.31
N ILE A 94 -3.80 -2.84 -0.51
CA ILE A 94 -3.88 -4.26 -0.18
C ILE A 94 -4.02 -4.36 1.34
N LEU A 95 -5.11 -4.93 1.79
CA LEU A 95 -5.39 -5.18 3.20
C LEU A 95 -5.20 -6.66 3.51
N ASP A 96 -4.35 -6.92 4.46
CA ASP A 96 -4.12 -8.24 5.02
C ASP A 96 -5.24 -8.62 5.97
N HIS A 97 -5.79 -9.82 5.79
CA HIS A 97 -6.85 -10.40 6.61
C HIS A 97 -6.38 -11.63 7.39
N SER A 98 -5.07 -11.73 7.65
CA SER A 98 -4.55 -12.79 8.52
C SER A 98 -5.14 -12.68 9.93
N ALA A 99 -5.20 -13.79 10.63
CA ALA A 99 -5.68 -13.83 12.00
C ALA A 99 -4.83 -12.98 12.94
N SER A 100 -3.53 -12.83 12.66
CA SER A 100 -2.61 -11.97 13.39
C SER A 100 -2.99 -10.48 13.34
N MET A 101 -3.64 -10.03 12.26
CA MET A 101 -4.13 -8.65 12.13
C MET A 101 -5.32 -8.33 13.04
N ALA A 102 -5.91 -9.33 13.67
CA ALA A 102 -7.05 -9.18 14.58
C ALA A 102 -6.79 -9.76 15.99
N VAL A 103 -5.52 -9.89 16.39
CA VAL A 103 -5.17 -10.31 17.77
C VAL A 103 -5.76 -9.37 18.82
N THR A 104 -5.97 -8.10 18.45
CA THR A 104 -6.77 -7.14 19.21
C THR A 104 -7.76 -6.44 18.30
N GLU A 105 -8.90 -6.05 18.86
CA GLU A 105 -9.88 -5.21 18.16
C GLU A 105 -9.26 -3.91 17.67
N ARG A 106 -8.39 -3.32 18.48
CA ARG A 106 -7.66 -2.09 18.17
C ARG A 106 -6.83 -2.23 16.91
N LYS A 107 -6.09 -3.33 16.75
CA LYS A 107 -5.25 -3.60 15.58
C LYS A 107 -6.09 -3.76 14.31
N ALA A 108 -7.15 -4.56 14.37
CA ALA A 108 -8.07 -4.73 13.26
C ALA A 108 -8.73 -3.40 12.84
N ALA A 109 -9.21 -2.62 13.81
CA ALA A 109 -9.81 -1.33 13.57
C ALA A 109 -8.82 -0.33 12.95
N ALA A 110 -7.55 -0.33 13.40
CA ALA A 110 -6.50 0.50 12.83
C ALA A 110 -6.16 0.12 11.39
N ALA A 111 -6.06 -1.17 11.09
CA ALA A 111 -5.82 -1.64 9.73
C ALA A 111 -6.93 -1.22 8.76
N ILE A 112 -8.19 -1.33 9.20
CA ILE A 112 -9.36 -0.85 8.44
C ILE A 112 -9.31 0.66 8.27
N ALA A 113 -9.03 1.41 9.34
CA ALA A 113 -8.93 2.87 9.28
C ALA A 113 -7.86 3.33 8.29
N LEU A 114 -6.69 2.70 8.28
CA LEU A 114 -5.62 2.95 7.31
C LEU A 114 -6.06 2.66 5.88
N ALA A 115 -6.75 1.54 5.64
CA ALA A 115 -7.28 1.23 4.32
C ALA A 115 -8.29 2.29 3.86
N VAL A 116 -9.19 2.76 4.74
CA VAL A 116 -10.13 3.85 4.46
C VAL A 116 -9.40 5.15 4.14
N ILE A 117 -8.38 5.52 4.93
CA ILE A 117 -7.59 6.73 4.70
C ILE A 117 -6.95 6.71 3.32
N PHE A 118 -6.23 5.63 2.98
CA PHE A 118 -5.54 5.55 1.69
C PHE A 118 -6.48 5.50 0.50
N THR A 119 -7.59 4.75 0.61
CA THR A 119 -8.57 4.68 -0.49
C THR A 119 -9.29 6.01 -0.69
N THR A 120 -9.66 6.70 0.40
CA THR A 120 -10.28 8.03 0.35
C THR A 120 -9.31 9.08 -0.19
N ALA A 121 -8.07 9.12 0.32
CA ALA A 121 -7.05 10.05 -0.15
C ALA A 121 -6.70 9.83 -1.64
N ALA A 122 -6.65 8.56 -2.09
CA ALA A 122 -6.45 8.24 -3.50
C ALA A 122 -7.63 8.72 -4.37
N ALA A 123 -8.87 8.51 -3.91
CA ALA A 123 -10.07 9.00 -4.59
C ALA A 123 -10.10 10.53 -4.66
N ASN A 124 -9.78 11.24 -3.56
CA ASN A 124 -9.70 12.71 -3.52
C ASN A 124 -8.67 13.26 -4.51
N SER A 125 -7.59 12.51 -4.74
CA SER A 125 -6.52 12.87 -5.70
C SER A 125 -6.79 12.42 -7.13
N GLY A 126 -7.96 11.84 -7.43
CA GLY A 126 -8.32 11.38 -8.77
C GLY A 126 -7.59 10.12 -9.23
N PHE A 127 -7.08 9.30 -8.33
CA PHE A 127 -6.44 8.04 -8.70
C PHE A 127 -7.47 7.00 -9.17
N SER A 128 -7.14 6.26 -10.21
CA SER A 128 -7.78 4.95 -10.47
C SER A 128 -7.40 3.99 -9.35
N LEU A 129 -8.39 3.51 -8.60
CA LEU A 129 -8.21 2.82 -7.33
C LEU A 129 -8.64 1.36 -7.40
N ASN A 130 -7.85 0.47 -6.82
CA ASN A 130 -8.25 -0.87 -6.40
C ASN A 130 -8.05 -1.04 -4.90
N LEU A 131 -8.95 -1.77 -4.27
CA LEU A 131 -8.76 -2.37 -2.95
C LEU A 131 -8.69 -3.88 -3.11
N TRP A 132 -7.69 -4.48 -2.51
CA TRP A 132 -7.44 -5.91 -2.53
C TRP A 132 -7.53 -6.47 -1.13
N HIS A 133 -8.22 -7.57 -0.97
CA HIS A 133 -8.28 -8.35 0.26
C HIS A 133 -7.38 -9.56 0.11
N SER A 134 -6.35 -9.64 0.96
CA SER A 134 -5.47 -10.80 1.07
C SER A 134 -5.98 -11.68 2.21
N ALA A 135 -6.74 -12.69 1.85
CA ALA A 135 -7.31 -13.71 2.71
C ALA A 135 -6.96 -15.09 2.15
N ASP A 136 -7.81 -16.12 2.31
CA ASP A 136 -7.65 -17.42 1.63
C ASP A 136 -7.46 -17.27 0.12
N THR A 137 -8.12 -16.28 -0.43
CA THR A 137 -8.01 -15.89 -1.83
C THR A 137 -7.68 -14.41 -1.95
N PHE A 138 -6.84 -14.09 -2.89
CA PHE A 138 -6.55 -12.69 -3.22
C PHE A 138 -7.64 -12.15 -4.14
N ARG A 139 -8.47 -11.25 -3.63
CA ARG A 139 -9.64 -10.73 -4.37
C ARG A 139 -9.73 -9.21 -4.36
N ARG A 140 -10.25 -8.65 -5.43
CA ARG A 140 -10.51 -7.23 -5.54
C ARG A 140 -11.89 -6.89 -5.01
N ASP A 141 -11.97 -5.83 -4.21
CA ASP A 141 -13.26 -5.26 -3.80
C ASP A 141 -13.96 -4.58 -4.98
N PRO A 142 -15.27 -4.80 -5.18
CA PRO A 142 -16.01 -4.18 -6.27
C PRO A 142 -16.27 -2.68 -6.07
N TYR A 143 -16.17 -2.18 -4.82
CA TYR A 143 -16.48 -0.80 -4.45
C TYR A 143 -15.34 -0.12 -3.68
N PRO A 144 -14.11 -0.06 -4.21
CA PRO A 144 -12.94 0.35 -3.45
C PRO A 144 -13.03 1.77 -2.85
N ALA A 145 -13.82 2.66 -3.45
CA ALA A 145 -14.00 4.04 -2.99
C ALA A 145 -15.18 4.25 -2.02
N ASP A 146 -15.92 3.20 -1.71
CA ASP A 146 -17.06 3.26 -0.79
C ASP A 146 -16.91 2.25 0.36
N PRO A 147 -16.27 2.66 1.48
CA PRO A 147 -15.98 1.77 2.59
C PRO A 147 -17.18 1.09 3.23
N PHE A 148 -18.38 1.69 3.11
CA PHE A 148 -19.59 1.09 3.65
C PHE A 148 -20.14 -0.07 2.77
N ARG A 149 -19.57 -0.26 1.57
CA ARG A 149 -19.94 -1.30 0.63
C ARG A 149 -18.86 -2.35 0.43
N TRP A 150 -17.74 -2.24 1.14
CA TRP A 150 -16.68 -3.23 1.04
C TRP A 150 -17.17 -4.62 1.46
N ASP A 151 -16.76 -5.61 0.71
CA ASP A 151 -17.02 -7.02 1.02
C ASP A 151 -15.84 -7.57 1.83
N PHE A 152 -15.85 -7.27 3.14
CA PHE A 152 -14.79 -7.68 4.05
C PHE A 152 -14.81 -9.20 4.30
N PRO A 153 -13.72 -9.93 4.01
CA PRO A 153 -13.52 -11.25 4.58
C PRO A 153 -13.23 -11.13 6.08
N PRO A 154 -13.57 -12.16 6.88
CA PRO A 154 -13.17 -12.18 8.29
C PRO A 154 -11.64 -12.21 8.40
N PHE A 155 -11.12 -11.70 9.54
CA PHE A 155 -9.72 -11.86 9.92
C PHE A 155 -9.51 -13.22 10.58
N GLU A 156 -9.62 -14.28 9.84
CA GLU A 156 -9.57 -15.66 10.37
C GLU A 156 -8.62 -16.55 9.58
N THR A 157 -7.98 -15.98 8.58
CA THR A 157 -7.22 -16.78 7.63
C THR A 157 -5.80 -16.98 8.12
N PRO A 158 -5.26 -18.21 8.11
CA PRO A 158 -3.83 -18.41 8.26
C PRO A 158 -3.13 -17.66 7.14
N PHE A 159 -2.45 -16.58 7.50
CA PHE A 159 -1.77 -15.78 6.51
C PHE A 159 -0.48 -16.45 6.08
N SER A 160 -0.37 -16.64 4.80
CA SER A 160 0.92 -16.80 4.16
C SER A 160 0.97 -15.80 3.02
N PRO A 161 1.88 -14.82 3.01
CA PRO A 161 2.17 -14.02 1.84
C PRO A 161 2.59 -14.87 0.64
N SER A 162 2.99 -16.12 0.84
CA SER A 162 3.15 -17.10 -0.23
C SER A 162 1.81 -17.51 -0.85
N SER A 163 0.68 -17.33 -0.15
CA SER A 163 -0.68 -17.44 -0.72
C SER A 163 -1.07 -16.19 -1.52
N VAL A 164 -0.37 -15.08 -1.34
CA VAL A 164 -0.40 -14.04 -2.36
C VAL A 164 0.15 -14.69 -3.63
N PRO A 165 -0.69 -14.93 -4.65
CA PRO A 165 -0.36 -15.83 -5.74
C PRO A 165 0.98 -15.48 -6.37
N ALA A 166 1.70 -16.47 -6.85
CA ALA A 166 2.87 -16.27 -7.73
C ALA A 166 2.55 -15.34 -8.93
N SER A 167 1.26 -15.07 -9.17
CA SER A 167 0.67 -14.16 -10.13
C SER A 167 0.45 -12.72 -9.62
N PHE A 168 1.22 -12.23 -8.65
CA PHE A 168 1.24 -10.78 -8.32
C PHE A 168 1.52 -9.91 -9.56
N ALA A 169 1.96 -10.51 -10.64
CA ALA A 169 2.19 -9.85 -11.92
C ALA A 169 0.90 -9.58 -12.74
N GLY A 170 -0.27 -10.06 -12.31
CA GLY A 170 -1.48 -10.00 -13.13
C GLY A 170 -2.48 -8.89 -12.78
N PRO A 171 -2.93 -8.77 -11.53
CA PRO A 171 -4.09 -7.93 -11.24
C PRO A 171 -3.76 -6.49 -10.87
N PHE A 172 -2.51 -6.16 -10.50
CA PHE A 172 -2.15 -4.80 -10.10
C PHE A 172 -1.97 -3.84 -11.26
N PHE A 173 -2.23 -2.58 -10.98
CA PHE A 173 -1.90 -1.54 -11.93
C PHE A 173 -0.41 -1.47 -12.22
N HIS A 174 -0.05 -1.46 -13.50
CA HIS A 174 1.32 -1.18 -13.91
C HIS A 174 1.65 0.30 -13.67
N ARG A 175 2.83 0.57 -13.10
CA ARG A 175 3.31 1.93 -12.77
C ARG A 175 2.45 2.68 -11.74
N GLY A 176 1.65 1.97 -10.96
CA GLY A 176 0.86 2.52 -9.86
C GLY A 176 1.63 2.62 -8.54
N ILE A 177 0.98 3.23 -7.54
CA ILE A 177 1.37 3.11 -6.14
C ILE A 177 0.78 1.81 -5.61
N ARG A 178 1.54 1.05 -4.84
CA ARG A 178 1.03 -0.12 -4.10
C ARG A 178 1.26 0.07 -2.63
N ILE A 179 0.22 -0.10 -1.84
CA ILE A 179 0.24 0.06 -0.39
C ILE A 179 -0.26 -1.25 0.23
N LEU A 180 0.62 -1.95 0.91
CA LEU A 180 0.29 -3.17 1.66
C LEU A 180 0.17 -2.80 3.14
N ILE A 181 -0.97 -3.12 3.75
CA ILE A 181 -1.26 -2.94 5.18
C ILE A 181 -1.25 -4.33 5.81
N THR A 182 -0.28 -4.60 6.70
CA THR A 182 -0.02 -5.92 7.29
C THR A 182 0.82 -5.75 8.55
N ASP A 183 0.95 -6.78 9.38
CA ASP A 183 1.88 -6.81 10.51
C ASP A 183 3.23 -7.47 10.17
N LEU A 184 3.30 -8.16 9.02
CA LEU A 184 4.48 -8.92 8.57
C LEU A 184 4.89 -10.05 9.53
N MET A 185 3.99 -10.54 10.37
CA MET A 185 4.31 -11.59 11.38
C MET A 185 4.29 -13.02 10.81
N GLY A 186 3.96 -13.16 9.54
CA GLY A 186 4.01 -14.47 8.85
C GLY A 186 5.43 -15.02 8.67
N PRO A 187 5.54 -16.32 8.36
CA PRO A 187 6.84 -17.03 8.22
C PRO A 187 7.55 -16.75 6.88
N ASP A 188 7.15 -15.74 6.15
CA ASP A 188 7.57 -15.52 4.77
C ASP A 188 8.95 -14.90 4.63
N ASP A 189 9.58 -15.20 3.49
CA ASP A 189 10.82 -14.54 3.10
C ASP A 189 10.57 -13.10 2.68
N PRO A 190 11.10 -12.11 3.43
CA PRO A 190 10.91 -10.69 3.12
C PRO A 190 11.26 -10.33 1.68
N SER A 191 12.31 -10.95 1.16
CA SER A 191 12.79 -10.70 -0.20
C SER A 191 11.78 -11.07 -1.26
N SER A 192 11.11 -12.18 -1.08
CA SER A 192 10.09 -12.69 -2.01
C SER A 192 8.86 -11.78 -2.03
N VAL A 193 8.32 -11.45 -0.85
CA VAL A 193 7.14 -10.60 -0.70
C VAL A 193 7.38 -9.21 -1.31
N LEU A 194 8.48 -8.57 -0.89
CA LEU A 194 8.79 -7.21 -1.32
C LEU A 194 9.14 -7.11 -2.81
N SER A 195 9.78 -8.14 -3.37
CA SER A 195 10.02 -8.18 -4.83
C SER A 195 8.71 -8.19 -5.60
N ARG A 196 7.76 -9.02 -5.18
CA ARG A 196 6.44 -9.11 -5.81
C ARG A 196 5.67 -7.80 -5.66
N LEU A 197 5.72 -7.17 -4.49
CA LEU A 197 5.06 -5.88 -4.26
C LEU A 197 5.65 -4.77 -5.13
N ALA A 198 6.97 -4.75 -5.30
CA ALA A 198 7.67 -3.72 -6.07
C ALA A 198 7.60 -3.94 -7.59
N ASP A 199 7.39 -5.19 -8.05
CA ASP A 199 7.45 -5.52 -9.49
C ASP A 199 6.41 -4.73 -10.29
N GLY A 200 6.90 -3.91 -11.23
CA GLY A 200 6.06 -3.03 -12.05
C GLY A 200 5.36 -1.88 -11.31
N ALA A 201 5.58 -1.69 -10.01
CA ALA A 201 5.11 -0.53 -9.27
C ALA A 201 5.99 0.70 -9.54
N LYS A 202 5.41 1.90 -9.46
CA LYS A 202 6.16 3.16 -9.44
C LYS A 202 6.63 3.50 -8.02
N ARG A 203 5.81 3.17 -7.03
CA ARG A 203 6.11 3.28 -5.60
C ARG A 203 5.47 2.10 -4.88
N ALA A 204 6.23 1.40 -4.07
CA ALA A 204 5.72 0.35 -3.20
C ALA A 204 5.90 0.77 -1.74
N VAL A 205 4.88 0.56 -0.95
CA VAL A 205 4.81 0.93 0.46
C VAL A 205 4.28 -0.26 1.23
N VAL A 206 4.91 -0.55 2.36
CA VAL A 206 4.40 -1.48 3.37
C VAL A 206 4.13 -0.68 4.64
N VAL A 207 2.90 -0.69 5.08
CA VAL A 207 2.47 -0.14 6.37
C VAL A 207 2.40 -1.30 7.35
N MET A 208 3.39 -1.36 8.24
CA MET A 208 3.49 -2.39 9.27
C MET A 208 2.70 -1.94 10.50
N VAL A 209 1.57 -2.58 10.77
CA VAL A 209 0.68 -2.24 11.90
C VAL A 209 0.94 -3.17 13.06
N LEU A 210 1.41 -2.63 14.18
CA LEU A 210 1.63 -3.38 15.41
C LEU A 210 0.81 -2.79 16.56
N ASP A 211 0.30 -3.68 17.38
CA ASP A 211 -0.39 -3.28 18.63
C ASP A 211 0.65 -2.93 19.71
N PRO A 212 0.39 -1.95 20.60
CA PRO A 212 1.24 -1.68 21.74
C PRO A 212 1.54 -2.90 22.60
N GLU A 213 0.58 -3.82 22.76
CA GLU A 213 0.75 -5.05 23.54
C GLU A 213 1.68 -6.06 22.83
N GLU A 214 1.78 -5.99 21.49
CA GLU A 214 2.77 -6.77 20.74
C GLU A 214 4.16 -6.12 20.82
N LEU A 215 4.23 -4.80 20.95
CA LEU A 215 5.51 -4.10 21.05
C LEU A 215 6.13 -4.24 22.45
N ASP A 216 5.30 -4.18 23.49
CA ASP A 216 5.73 -4.25 24.89
C ASP A 216 4.70 -5.02 25.74
N PRO A 217 4.76 -6.35 25.74
CA PRO A 217 3.87 -7.18 26.55
C PRO A 217 4.06 -6.93 28.04
N ALA A 218 2.96 -6.96 28.82
CA ALA A 218 3.00 -6.70 30.25
C ALA A 218 3.87 -7.73 30.99
N PRO A 219 4.82 -7.29 31.83
CA PRO A 219 5.72 -8.17 32.56
C PRO A 219 4.96 -8.95 33.66
N ASP A 220 5.62 -10.00 34.18
CA ASP A 220 5.20 -10.82 35.33
C ASP A 220 3.78 -11.40 35.23
N SER A 221 3.32 -11.64 34.00
CA SER A 221 2.02 -12.27 33.75
C SER A 221 2.19 -13.71 33.29
N ASN A 222 1.26 -14.58 33.78
CA ASN A 222 1.08 -15.89 33.16
C ASN A 222 0.13 -15.69 31.97
N VAL A 223 0.63 -15.96 30.79
CA VAL A 223 -0.15 -15.80 29.54
C VAL A 223 -0.32 -17.15 28.87
N MET A 224 -1.49 -17.36 28.31
CA MET A 224 -1.73 -18.43 27.37
C MET A 224 -1.47 -17.85 25.98
N LEU A 225 -0.35 -18.22 25.37
CA LEU A 225 -0.08 -17.91 23.99
C LEU A 225 -0.88 -18.86 23.12
N ILE A 226 -1.66 -18.30 22.23
CA ILE A 226 -2.40 -19.04 21.21
C ILE A 226 -1.78 -18.65 19.87
N ASP A 227 -1.22 -19.64 19.18
CA ASP A 227 -0.79 -19.43 17.81
C ASP A 227 -2.03 -19.21 16.94
N THR A 228 -2.13 -18.02 16.36
CA THR A 228 -3.31 -17.61 15.59
C THR A 228 -3.49 -18.41 14.30
N GLU A 229 -2.43 -19.07 13.82
CA GLU A 229 -2.45 -19.85 12.57
C GLU A 229 -2.74 -21.34 12.82
N THR A 230 -2.17 -21.90 13.89
CA THR A 230 -2.29 -23.33 14.19
C THR A 230 -3.30 -23.64 15.29
N GLY A 231 -3.66 -22.64 16.10
CA GLY A 231 -4.47 -22.82 17.31
C GLY A 231 -3.71 -23.51 18.43
N GLU A 232 -2.40 -23.71 18.31
CA GLU A 232 -1.60 -24.33 19.36
C GLU A 232 -1.52 -23.42 20.58
N GLU A 233 -1.85 -23.99 21.76
CA GLU A 233 -1.82 -23.24 23.00
C GLU A 233 -0.54 -23.56 23.78
N ARG A 234 0.09 -22.52 24.31
CA ARG A 234 1.28 -22.64 25.16
C ARG A 234 1.20 -21.71 26.35
N GLU A 235 1.21 -22.26 27.55
CA GLU A 235 1.35 -21.45 28.75
C GLU A 235 2.78 -20.96 28.92
N LEU A 236 2.93 -19.64 29.11
CA LEU A 236 4.23 -19.00 29.26
C LEU A 236 4.18 -17.96 30.38
N VAL A 237 5.26 -17.90 31.15
CA VAL A 237 5.50 -16.84 32.12
C VAL A 237 6.32 -15.75 31.45
N LEU A 238 5.80 -14.53 31.44
CA LEU A 238 6.50 -13.36 30.89
C LEU A 238 7.44 -12.78 31.97
N ASP A 239 8.50 -13.51 32.31
CA ASP A 239 9.57 -13.01 33.15
C ASP A 239 10.52 -12.07 32.33
N GLU A 240 11.39 -11.33 33.03
CA GLU A 240 12.34 -10.43 32.36
C GLU A 240 13.20 -11.12 31.29
N GLY A 241 13.58 -12.38 31.54
CA GLY A 241 14.38 -13.14 30.59
C GLY A 241 13.63 -13.49 29.32
N THR A 242 12.35 -13.82 29.45
CA THR A 242 11.45 -14.11 28.32
C THR A 242 11.15 -12.86 27.52
N LEU A 243 10.84 -11.74 28.19
CA LEU A 243 10.58 -10.46 27.56
C LEU A 243 11.81 -9.95 26.81
N ARG A 244 13.01 -10.04 27.38
CA ARG A 244 14.24 -9.67 26.68
C ARG A 244 14.44 -10.47 25.39
N ARG A 245 14.26 -11.81 25.44
CA ARG A 245 14.35 -12.66 24.24
C ARG A 245 13.28 -12.33 23.21
N TYR A 246 12.09 -11.96 23.67
CA TYR A 246 11.01 -11.52 22.79
C TYR A 246 11.41 -10.22 22.05
N HIS A 247 11.83 -9.20 22.77
CA HIS A 247 12.26 -7.93 22.18
C HIS A 247 13.45 -8.11 21.21
N GLU A 248 14.44 -8.92 21.56
CA GLU A 248 15.56 -9.23 20.67
C GLU A 248 15.10 -9.87 19.36
N ARG A 249 14.15 -10.78 19.43
CA ARG A 249 13.57 -11.45 18.25
C ARG A 249 12.72 -10.49 17.42
N LEU A 250 11.89 -9.69 18.05
CA LEU A 250 11.07 -8.69 17.38
C LEU A 250 11.93 -7.66 16.65
N GLU A 251 12.97 -7.13 17.30
CA GLU A 251 13.89 -6.20 16.68
C GLU A 251 14.68 -6.84 15.52
N HIS A 252 15.13 -8.07 15.68
CA HIS A 252 15.76 -8.82 14.59
C HIS A 252 14.82 -8.99 13.39
N HIS A 253 13.57 -9.38 13.64
CA HIS A 253 12.54 -9.53 12.61
C HIS A 253 12.28 -8.21 11.87
N ARG A 254 12.07 -7.12 12.61
CA ARG A 254 11.88 -5.77 12.03
C ARG A 254 13.09 -5.32 11.20
N ALA A 255 14.30 -5.59 11.69
CA ALA A 255 15.53 -5.26 10.98
C ALA A 255 15.68 -6.04 9.65
N MET A 256 15.31 -7.32 9.64
CA MET A 256 15.30 -8.12 8.40
C MET A 256 14.36 -7.51 7.35
N TRP A 257 13.13 -7.17 7.73
CA TRP A 257 12.17 -6.54 6.83
C TRP A 257 12.64 -5.17 6.35
N ALA A 258 13.18 -4.34 7.25
CA ALA A 258 13.71 -3.03 6.91
C ALA A 258 14.88 -3.10 5.92
N SER A 259 15.81 -4.03 6.13
CA SER A 259 16.95 -4.27 5.24
C SER A 259 16.49 -4.74 3.85
N ALA A 260 15.55 -5.68 3.80
CA ALA A 260 15.00 -6.17 2.55
C ALA A 260 14.21 -5.08 1.80
N ALA A 261 13.45 -4.25 2.52
CA ALA A 261 12.70 -3.13 1.94
C ALA A 261 13.64 -2.08 1.33
N ALA A 262 14.68 -1.68 2.07
CA ALA A 262 15.69 -0.74 1.57
C ALA A 262 16.39 -1.25 0.30
N THR A 263 16.72 -2.53 0.25
CA THR A 263 17.37 -3.15 -0.92
C THR A 263 16.49 -3.09 -2.18
N ARG A 264 15.17 -3.07 -2.01
CA ARG A 264 14.20 -3.08 -3.12
C ARG A 264 13.54 -1.73 -3.39
N GLY A 265 13.93 -0.69 -2.66
CA GLY A 265 13.31 0.63 -2.78
C GLY A 265 11.83 0.64 -2.35
N VAL A 266 11.45 -0.27 -1.45
CA VAL A 266 10.13 -0.29 -0.83
C VAL A 266 10.17 0.57 0.44
N LEU A 267 9.20 1.45 0.61
CA LEU A 267 9.05 2.20 1.84
C LEU A 267 8.38 1.29 2.88
N LEU A 268 9.09 0.97 3.95
CA LEU A 268 8.53 0.29 5.12
C LEU A 268 8.22 1.32 6.20
N LEU A 269 6.95 1.41 6.60
CA LEU A 269 6.46 2.35 7.58
C LEU A 269 5.84 1.60 8.77
N PRO A 270 6.52 1.48 9.90
CA PRO A 270 5.94 0.92 11.10
C PRO A 270 5.01 1.94 11.77
N LEU A 271 3.78 1.51 12.08
CA LEU A 271 2.76 2.33 12.74
C LEU A 271 2.20 1.60 13.96
N SER A 272 1.86 2.37 14.98
CA SER A 272 1.14 1.85 16.15
C SER A 272 -0.36 1.82 15.88
N ALA A 273 -1.01 0.71 16.20
CA ALA A 273 -2.47 0.59 16.10
C ALA A 273 -3.21 1.63 16.97
N SER A 274 -2.61 2.08 18.07
CA SER A 274 -3.21 3.10 18.94
C SER A 274 -3.45 4.44 18.25
N ASP A 275 -2.60 4.79 17.27
CA ASP A 275 -2.69 6.07 16.55
C ASP A 275 -3.81 6.10 15.51
N TYR A 276 -4.44 4.96 15.24
CA TYR A 276 -5.49 4.82 14.24
C TYR A 276 -6.78 4.18 14.78
N HIS A 277 -6.91 4.03 16.10
CA HIS A 277 -8.08 3.40 16.72
C HIS A 277 -9.09 4.42 17.24
N THR A 278 -8.77 5.14 18.30
CA THR A 278 -9.71 6.10 18.94
C THR A 278 -9.63 7.47 18.30
N GLU A 279 -8.42 7.93 18.05
CA GLU A 279 -8.11 9.19 17.39
C GLU A 279 -7.21 8.88 16.20
N ILE A 280 -7.49 9.45 15.04
CA ILE A 280 -6.69 9.24 13.86
C ILE A 280 -5.57 10.27 13.82
N ARG A 281 -4.33 9.80 13.90
CA ARG A 281 -3.12 10.65 13.85
C ARG A 281 -2.28 10.30 12.62
N PRO A 282 -2.51 10.95 11.49
CA PRO A 282 -1.84 10.62 10.24
C PRO A 282 -0.45 11.28 10.09
N ASP A 283 0.12 11.84 11.17
CA ASP A 283 1.38 12.60 11.13
C ASP A 283 2.53 11.82 10.47
N GLU A 284 2.66 10.53 10.79
CA GLU A 284 3.69 9.69 10.21
C GLU A 284 3.48 9.45 8.70
N LEU A 285 2.24 9.47 8.23
CA LEU A 285 1.91 9.36 6.81
C LEU A 285 2.31 10.64 6.04
N PHE A 286 2.17 11.81 6.68
CA PHE A 286 2.66 13.08 6.14
C PHE A 286 4.19 13.13 6.12
N HIS A 287 4.85 12.76 7.22
CA HIS A 287 6.32 12.72 7.29
C HIS A 287 6.92 11.73 6.29
N ALA A 288 6.25 10.63 6.02
CA ALA A 288 6.63 9.66 4.99
C ALA A 288 6.38 10.14 3.55
N GLY A 289 5.76 11.32 3.39
CA GLY A 289 5.40 11.89 2.09
C GLY A 289 4.40 11.02 1.33
N LEU A 290 3.48 10.37 2.04
CA LEU A 290 2.40 9.58 1.47
C LEU A 290 1.13 10.41 1.30
N LEU A 291 0.86 11.30 2.24
CA LEU A 291 -0.29 12.20 2.25
C LEU A 291 0.13 13.67 2.21
N LYS A 292 -0.78 14.52 1.77
CA LYS A 292 -0.69 15.98 1.81
C LYS A 292 -2.07 16.60 2.05
#